data_84ad3f4a022faac139121506baf73b64
#
_entry.id   84ad3f4a022faac139121506baf73b64
#
_cell.length_a   1.000
_cell.length_b   1.000
_cell.length_c   1.000
_cell.angle_alpha   90.00
_cell.angle_beta   90.00
_cell.angle_gamma   90.00
#
_symmetry.space_group_name_H-M   'P 1'
#
loop_
_entity.id
_entity.type
_entity.pdbx_description
1 polymer ?
#
loop_
_entity_poly.entity_id
_entity_poly.type
_entity_poly.pdbx_seq_one_letter_code
_entity_poly.pdbx_strand_id
1 'polypeptide(L)'
;MNTTLRTVAVALAAALTSPCLLAASTSVPIDFHGYLRGGVGVSQDGGQEEWQKNKLGRLGNETDTYGEVELGSEVYKKDEVSFYVDSMVSMVSDGSNDNESTLNDDAQFGLRQLNLQIKGLIPGDPNAVIWGGKRYYQRHDLHIIDTKYWNISGSGAGIENYTLGPGAISFAWIRGDANDLDYRVDGDNDVNINYLDLRYAGWKPWAGAWTEFGIDYAMPNPTDKQKEYGGLYEADNGVMLTGEISQDMLGGYNKLVLQYANKGLAQNMVSQGGGWYDMWNYVNDATGYRVINTGLIPITDKFSFNHVLTWGSADDITATTDKSRLLSLVGRGQYQFTQYVRLIGEVGGFWQKDTYNNGTDYKQSGEKYTIALGLADGPEFMSRPELRVFASYLNDSQNGKSLQDGTADDTWNFGVQVEAWW
;
A
#
# COMPACT_ATOMS: atom_id res chain seq x y z
N MET A 1 -22.80 8.08 -25.00
CA MET A 1 -21.49 7.40 -25.14
C MET A 1 -20.45 8.49 -25.17
N ASN A 2 -19.86 8.74 -24.02
CA ASN A 2 -19.01 9.91 -23.78
C ASN A 2 -17.73 9.87 -24.60
N THR A 3 -17.40 10.99 -25.21
CA THR A 3 -16.22 11.23 -26.04
C THR A 3 -14.90 10.94 -25.32
N THR A 4 -14.86 11.01 -24.02
CA THR A 4 -13.67 10.81 -23.18
C THR A 4 -13.16 9.37 -23.17
N LEU A 5 -14.04 8.36 -23.11
CA LEU A 5 -13.62 6.94 -23.13
C LEU A 5 -13.08 6.50 -24.52
N ARG A 6 -13.60 7.09 -25.59
CA ARG A 6 -13.04 6.86 -26.92
C ARG A 6 -11.65 7.45 -27.09
N THR A 7 -11.35 8.55 -26.40
CA THR A 7 -10.06 9.22 -26.50
C THR A 7 -8.96 8.43 -25.76
N VAL A 8 -9.26 7.81 -24.61
CA VAL A 8 -8.27 7.01 -23.86
C VAL A 8 -7.97 5.68 -24.58
N ALA A 9 -8.99 4.98 -25.09
CA ALA A 9 -8.78 3.76 -25.86
C ALA A 9 -8.04 4.00 -27.19
N VAL A 10 -8.31 5.14 -27.84
CA VAL A 10 -7.61 5.54 -29.08
C VAL A 10 -6.18 6.01 -28.76
N ALA A 11 -5.93 6.65 -27.60
CA ALA A 11 -4.58 7.04 -27.20
C ALA A 11 -3.70 5.82 -26.88
N LEU A 12 -4.25 4.79 -26.21
CA LEU A 12 -3.54 3.54 -25.97
C LEU A 12 -3.28 2.77 -27.28
N ALA A 13 -4.27 2.70 -28.17
CA ALA A 13 -4.12 2.07 -29.48
C ALA A 13 -3.20 2.87 -30.42
N ALA A 14 -3.20 4.20 -30.35
CA ALA A 14 -2.31 5.06 -31.14
C ALA A 14 -0.87 5.00 -30.66
N ALA A 15 -0.62 4.81 -29.36
CA ALA A 15 0.73 4.55 -28.83
C ALA A 15 1.29 3.20 -29.32
N LEU A 16 0.41 2.22 -29.59
CA LEU A 16 0.79 0.90 -30.12
C LEU A 16 0.90 0.88 -31.67
N THR A 17 0.36 1.89 -32.38
CA THR A 17 0.32 1.91 -33.84
C THR A 17 1.06 3.08 -34.50
N SER A 18 1.68 3.96 -33.71
CA SER A 18 2.56 4.99 -34.31
C SER A 18 3.70 4.29 -35.03
N PRO A 19 3.82 4.48 -36.37
CA PRO A 19 5.00 3.97 -37.06
C PRO A 19 6.18 4.78 -36.56
N CYS A 20 6.94 4.21 -35.63
CA CYS A 20 8.30 4.64 -35.41
C CYS A 20 9.01 4.48 -36.75
N LEU A 21 9.31 5.57 -37.42
CA LEU A 21 10.29 5.63 -38.48
C LEU A 21 11.65 5.36 -37.83
N LEU A 22 11.90 4.09 -37.55
CA LEU A 22 13.18 3.60 -37.06
C LEU A 22 13.85 2.80 -38.12
N ALA A 23 14.98 3.31 -38.52
CA ALA A 23 16.01 2.51 -39.13
C ALA A 23 16.36 1.32 -38.23
N ALA A 24 16.34 0.11 -38.81
CA ALA A 24 16.64 -1.19 -38.24
C ALA A 24 15.65 -1.71 -37.16
N SER A 25 14.98 -2.79 -37.49
CA SER A 25 14.10 -3.57 -36.62
C SER A 25 14.91 -4.29 -35.53
N THR A 26 15.30 -3.59 -34.49
CA THR A 26 15.57 -4.20 -33.21
C THR A 26 14.23 -4.21 -32.46
N SER A 27 13.69 -5.40 -32.23
CA SER A 27 12.54 -5.55 -31.33
C SER A 27 12.94 -4.93 -29.98
N VAL A 28 12.26 -3.87 -29.56
CA VAL A 28 12.45 -3.31 -28.23
C VAL A 28 11.81 -4.29 -27.27
N PRO A 29 12.57 -4.92 -26.36
CA PRO A 29 12.01 -5.87 -25.41
C PRO A 29 10.99 -5.15 -24.51
N ILE A 30 9.87 -5.82 -24.27
CA ILE A 30 8.83 -5.35 -23.37
C ILE A 30 8.91 -6.21 -22.10
N ASP A 31 9.16 -5.58 -20.98
CA ASP A 31 9.02 -6.20 -19.67
C ASP A 31 7.53 -6.25 -19.32
N PHE A 32 7.05 -7.43 -18.99
CA PHE A 32 5.65 -7.68 -18.67
C PHE A 32 5.54 -8.19 -17.24
N HIS A 33 4.92 -7.38 -16.38
CA HIS A 33 4.67 -7.70 -15.00
C HIS A 33 3.21 -7.51 -14.66
N GLY A 34 2.80 -8.09 -13.54
CA GLY A 34 1.45 -7.90 -13.06
C GLY A 34 1.21 -8.48 -11.69
N TYR A 35 0.03 -8.19 -11.20
CA TYR A 35 -0.51 -8.71 -9.96
C TYR A 35 -1.99 -9.02 -10.17
N LEU A 36 -2.47 -10.11 -9.57
CA LEU A 36 -3.89 -10.35 -9.44
C LEU A 36 -4.22 -10.99 -8.10
N ARG A 37 -5.40 -10.65 -7.59
CA ARG A 37 -6.07 -11.36 -6.52
C ARG A 37 -7.56 -11.41 -6.80
N GLY A 38 -8.20 -12.47 -6.32
CA GLY A 38 -9.64 -12.64 -6.42
C GLY A 38 -10.06 -13.94 -5.82
N GLY A 39 -11.34 -14.21 -5.83
CA GLY A 39 -11.85 -15.45 -5.29
C GLY A 39 -13.36 -15.44 -5.14
N VAL A 40 -13.84 -16.43 -4.43
CA VAL A 40 -15.23 -16.57 -4.04
C VAL A 40 -15.30 -17.14 -2.64
N GLY A 41 -16.20 -16.58 -1.83
CA GLY A 41 -16.43 -17.08 -0.49
C GLY A 41 -17.85 -16.84 -0.01
N VAL A 42 -18.18 -17.50 1.06
CA VAL A 42 -19.43 -17.34 1.78
C VAL A 42 -19.15 -17.26 3.27
N SER A 43 -19.98 -16.56 4.01
CA SER A 43 -20.02 -16.67 5.46
C SER A 43 -21.11 -17.66 5.89
N GLN A 44 -21.18 -17.95 7.17
CA GLN A 44 -22.28 -18.75 7.71
C GLN A 44 -23.64 -18.07 7.57
N ASP A 45 -23.67 -16.74 7.42
CA ASP A 45 -24.86 -15.93 7.43
C ASP A 45 -25.13 -15.19 6.10
N GLY A 46 -24.30 -15.41 5.06
CA GLY A 46 -24.45 -14.75 3.76
C GLY A 46 -23.20 -14.69 2.91
N GLY A 47 -22.92 -13.53 2.31
CA GLY A 47 -21.69 -13.26 1.58
C GLY A 47 -20.46 -13.34 2.48
N GLN A 48 -19.28 -13.53 1.88
CA GLN A 48 -18.03 -13.50 2.64
C GLN A 48 -17.86 -12.15 3.33
N GLU A 49 -17.50 -12.17 4.60
CA GLU A 49 -17.21 -10.98 5.39
C GLU A 49 -15.74 -10.55 5.23
N GLU A 50 -15.50 -9.25 5.02
CA GLU A 50 -14.18 -8.63 5.17
C GLU A 50 -14.22 -7.69 6.39
N TRP A 51 -13.37 -7.94 7.38
CA TRP A 51 -13.36 -7.14 8.59
C TRP A 51 -11.95 -6.89 9.11
N GLN A 52 -11.61 -5.60 9.32
CA GLN A 52 -10.34 -5.15 9.91
C GLN A 52 -9.09 -5.84 9.33
N LYS A 53 -9.06 -6.06 8.01
CA LYS A 53 -8.01 -6.80 7.29
C LYS A 53 -6.60 -6.31 7.63
N ASN A 54 -6.41 -5.00 7.69
CA ASN A 54 -5.13 -4.37 8.02
C ASN A 54 -4.69 -4.52 9.49
N LYS A 55 -5.55 -5.08 10.36
CA LYS A 55 -5.25 -5.35 11.78
C LYS A 55 -5.27 -6.84 12.10
N LEU A 56 -6.02 -7.65 11.36
CA LEU A 56 -6.26 -9.07 11.61
C LEU A 56 -5.60 -10.00 10.59
N GLY A 57 -5.07 -9.47 9.50
CA GLY A 57 -4.51 -10.25 8.40
C GLY A 57 -5.49 -10.49 7.26
N ARG A 58 -4.95 -10.69 6.08
CA ARG A 58 -5.69 -10.74 4.82
C ARG A 58 -6.11 -12.14 4.37
N LEU A 59 -5.52 -13.21 4.90
CA LEU A 59 -5.83 -14.59 4.49
C LEU A 59 -7.29 -14.91 4.83
N GLY A 60 -8.11 -15.24 3.80
CA GLY A 60 -9.54 -15.49 3.96
C GLY A 60 -10.37 -14.31 4.46
N ASN A 61 -9.87 -13.09 4.30
CA ASN A 61 -10.44 -11.83 4.76
C ASN A 61 -10.30 -10.75 3.67
N GLU A 62 -10.57 -11.13 2.42
CA GLU A 62 -10.59 -10.27 1.23
C GLU A 62 -11.70 -10.73 0.31
N THR A 63 -12.49 -9.79 -0.20
CA THR A 63 -13.67 -10.05 -1.04
C THR A 63 -13.52 -9.47 -2.44
N ASP A 64 -12.58 -8.53 -2.63
CA ASP A 64 -12.38 -7.84 -3.90
C ASP A 64 -11.67 -8.71 -4.96
N THR A 65 -11.99 -8.44 -6.22
CA THR A 65 -11.17 -8.85 -7.36
C THR A 65 -10.33 -7.64 -7.78
N TYR A 66 -9.01 -7.82 -7.74
CA TYR A 66 -8.05 -6.75 -8.05
C TYR A 66 -6.97 -7.27 -8.99
N GLY A 67 -6.61 -6.46 -10.00
CA GLY A 67 -5.52 -6.77 -10.92
C GLY A 67 -4.71 -5.55 -11.30
N GLU A 68 -3.43 -5.78 -11.62
CA GLU A 68 -2.52 -4.79 -12.21
C GLU A 68 -1.83 -5.44 -13.41
N VAL A 69 -1.70 -4.66 -14.49
CA VAL A 69 -0.89 -5.01 -15.66
C VAL A 69 0.11 -3.90 -15.88
N GLU A 70 1.38 -4.26 -15.86
CA GLU A 70 2.52 -3.37 -16.05
C GLU A 70 3.30 -3.73 -17.30
N LEU A 71 3.60 -2.70 -18.08
CA LEU A 71 4.39 -2.78 -19.32
C LEU A 71 5.53 -1.77 -19.22
N GLY A 72 6.76 -2.28 -19.26
CA GLY A 72 7.96 -1.47 -19.23
C GLY A 72 8.85 -1.73 -20.45
N SER A 73 9.68 -0.75 -20.81
CA SER A 73 10.64 -0.94 -21.89
C SER A 73 11.80 0.05 -21.83
N GLU A 74 13.01 -0.43 -22.09
CA GLU A 74 14.18 0.41 -22.37
C GLU A 74 14.06 0.94 -23.80
N VAL A 75 13.53 2.16 -23.94
CA VAL A 75 13.24 2.79 -25.23
C VAL A 75 14.45 3.42 -25.90
N TYR A 76 15.53 3.64 -25.12
CA TYR A 76 16.80 4.16 -25.61
C TYR A 76 17.93 3.68 -24.72
N LYS A 77 19.04 3.29 -25.36
CA LYS A 77 20.32 2.98 -24.70
C LYS A 77 21.49 3.41 -25.56
N LYS A 78 22.41 4.11 -24.94
CA LYS A 78 23.70 4.43 -25.53
C LYS A 78 24.76 4.49 -24.44
N ASP A 79 25.79 3.68 -24.58
CA ASP A 79 26.84 3.50 -23.58
C ASP A 79 26.21 3.11 -22.21
N GLU A 80 26.42 3.86 -21.17
CA GLU A 80 25.86 3.64 -19.84
C GLU A 80 24.49 4.33 -19.62
N VAL A 81 24.07 5.20 -20.57
CA VAL A 81 22.83 5.95 -20.43
C VAL A 81 21.67 5.17 -21.02
N SER A 82 20.65 4.95 -20.21
CA SER A 82 19.39 4.33 -20.65
C SER A 82 18.17 5.14 -20.24
N PHE A 83 17.12 5.08 -21.10
CA PHE A 83 15.82 5.65 -20.85
C PHE A 83 14.80 4.52 -20.83
N TYR A 84 14.11 4.38 -19.73
CA TYR A 84 13.11 3.36 -19.49
C TYR A 84 11.75 4.01 -19.29
N VAL A 85 10.75 3.56 -20.05
CA VAL A 85 9.35 3.98 -19.89
C VAL A 85 8.57 2.86 -19.26
N ASP A 86 7.76 3.20 -18.27
CA ASP A 86 6.95 2.27 -17.52
C ASP A 86 5.51 2.75 -17.42
N SER A 87 4.55 1.81 -17.54
CA SER A 87 3.11 2.07 -17.43
C SER A 87 2.42 0.92 -16.72
N MET A 88 1.50 1.24 -15.79
CA MET A 88 0.69 0.26 -15.09
C MET A 88 -0.76 0.71 -15.02
N VAL A 89 -1.67 -0.20 -15.35
CA VAL A 89 -3.12 -0.03 -15.21
C VAL A 89 -3.62 -1.03 -14.19
N SER A 90 -4.48 -0.60 -13.27
CA SER A 90 -5.20 -1.49 -12.36
C SER A 90 -6.67 -1.59 -12.71
N MET A 91 -7.26 -2.70 -12.30
CA MET A 91 -8.69 -2.94 -12.29
C MET A 91 -9.09 -3.45 -10.90
N VAL A 92 -10.19 -2.94 -10.37
CA VAL A 92 -10.84 -3.46 -9.17
C VAL A 92 -12.31 -3.70 -9.46
N SER A 93 -12.85 -4.78 -8.93
CA SER A 93 -14.25 -5.16 -9.08
C SER A 93 -14.70 -5.91 -7.82
N ASP A 94 -15.98 -5.95 -7.55
CA ASP A 94 -16.54 -6.75 -6.46
C ASP A 94 -16.67 -8.24 -6.82
N GLY A 95 -16.46 -8.61 -8.10
CA GLY A 95 -16.51 -9.98 -8.59
C GLY A 95 -17.90 -10.60 -8.58
N SER A 96 -18.97 -9.77 -8.65
CA SER A 96 -20.35 -10.22 -8.44
C SER A 96 -20.96 -10.97 -9.63
N ASN A 97 -20.47 -10.74 -10.85
CA ASN A 97 -20.98 -11.36 -12.07
C ASN A 97 -19.96 -11.33 -13.22
N ASP A 98 -20.33 -11.89 -14.38
CA ASP A 98 -19.45 -12.01 -15.55
C ASP A 98 -19.40 -10.75 -16.43
N ASN A 99 -20.24 -9.76 -16.19
CA ASN A 99 -20.36 -8.55 -17.00
C ASN A 99 -20.46 -7.30 -16.11
N GLU A 100 -19.40 -7.01 -15.42
CA GLU A 100 -19.31 -5.84 -14.56
C GLU A 100 -19.02 -4.58 -15.39
N SER A 101 -19.81 -3.55 -15.13
CA SER A 101 -19.79 -2.31 -15.89
C SER A 101 -19.09 -1.19 -15.14
N THR A 102 -18.15 -0.51 -15.80
CA THR A 102 -17.57 0.74 -15.27
C THR A 102 -18.57 1.91 -15.23
N LEU A 103 -19.70 1.79 -15.93
CA LEU A 103 -20.75 2.83 -15.94
C LEU A 103 -21.63 2.78 -14.68
N ASN A 104 -21.66 1.63 -14.03
CA ASN A 104 -22.43 1.40 -12.78
C ASN A 104 -21.51 1.31 -11.54
N ASP A 105 -20.24 1.65 -11.69
CA ASP A 105 -19.20 1.55 -10.65
C ASP A 105 -18.90 0.12 -10.16
N ASP A 106 -19.40 -0.92 -10.85
CA ASP A 106 -19.14 -2.32 -10.51
C ASP A 106 -17.66 -2.69 -10.75
N ALA A 107 -17.03 -2.04 -11.74
CA ALA A 107 -15.61 -2.19 -12.01
C ALA A 107 -14.94 -0.82 -12.23
N GLN A 108 -13.76 -0.61 -11.66
CA GLN A 108 -12.99 0.62 -11.77
C GLN A 108 -11.62 0.37 -12.36
N PHE A 109 -11.18 1.26 -13.26
CA PHE A 109 -9.84 1.25 -13.83
C PHE A 109 -9.04 2.45 -13.33
N GLY A 110 -7.78 2.21 -12.99
CA GLY A 110 -6.87 3.25 -12.53
C GLY A 110 -5.53 3.23 -13.27
N LEU A 111 -5.07 4.40 -13.71
CA LEU A 111 -3.69 4.56 -14.16
C LEU A 111 -2.81 4.65 -12.90
N ARG A 112 -2.06 3.58 -12.60
CA ARG A 112 -1.20 3.50 -11.41
C ARG A 112 0.18 4.06 -11.66
N GLN A 113 0.78 3.73 -12.82
CA GLN A 113 2.08 4.23 -13.21
C GLN A 113 2.07 4.71 -14.67
N LEU A 114 2.78 5.78 -14.94
CA LEU A 114 3.16 6.27 -16.26
C LEU A 114 4.36 7.20 -16.07
N ASN A 115 5.56 6.69 -16.24
CA ASN A 115 6.78 7.43 -15.92
C ASN A 115 7.94 7.11 -16.86
N LEU A 116 8.92 8.01 -16.82
CA LEU A 116 10.21 7.88 -17.47
C LEU A 116 11.30 7.78 -16.40
N GLN A 117 12.21 6.85 -16.56
CA GLN A 117 13.38 6.66 -15.72
C GLN A 117 14.66 6.76 -16.57
N ILE A 118 15.64 7.52 -16.10
CA ILE A 118 16.91 7.73 -16.80
C ILE A 118 18.05 7.28 -15.88
N LYS A 119 18.82 6.29 -16.31
CA LYS A 119 20.00 5.77 -15.63
C LYS A 119 21.28 6.19 -16.34
N GLY A 120 22.39 6.21 -15.62
CA GLY A 120 23.73 6.47 -16.18
C GLY A 120 23.97 7.91 -16.64
N LEU A 121 23.02 8.83 -16.39
CA LEU A 121 23.19 10.24 -16.78
C LEU A 121 24.08 11.01 -15.80
N ILE A 122 24.19 10.55 -14.54
CA ILE A 122 25.02 11.19 -13.53
C ILE A 122 26.45 10.66 -13.60
N PRO A 123 27.45 11.49 -13.94
CA PRO A 123 28.81 11.05 -14.07
C PRO A 123 29.35 10.41 -12.78
N GLY A 124 29.89 9.21 -12.90
CA GLY A 124 30.48 8.47 -11.77
C GLY A 124 29.49 7.76 -10.86
N ASP A 125 28.19 7.85 -11.14
CA ASP A 125 27.15 7.13 -10.37
C ASP A 125 26.13 6.43 -11.30
N PRO A 126 26.42 5.20 -11.75
CA PRO A 126 25.53 4.45 -12.64
C PRO A 126 24.26 3.94 -11.93
N ASN A 127 24.22 3.98 -10.60
CA ASN A 127 23.04 3.54 -9.82
C ASN A 127 22.00 4.62 -9.64
N ALA A 128 22.38 5.89 -9.78
CA ALA A 128 21.46 7.00 -9.66
C ALA A 128 20.46 7.01 -10.82
N VAL A 129 19.17 7.20 -10.48
CA VAL A 129 18.06 7.23 -11.42
C VAL A 129 17.36 8.59 -11.31
N ILE A 130 17.30 9.33 -12.42
CA ILE A 130 16.43 10.50 -12.54
C ILE A 130 15.09 10.01 -13.10
N TRP A 131 14.00 10.42 -12.50
CA TRP A 131 12.67 9.99 -12.96
C TRP A 131 11.66 11.14 -12.98
N GLY A 132 10.60 10.97 -13.78
CA GLY A 132 9.47 11.89 -13.84
C GLY A 132 8.22 11.19 -14.37
N GLY A 133 7.05 11.57 -13.83
CA GLY A 133 5.76 10.99 -14.15
C GLY A 133 5.03 10.44 -12.92
N LYS A 134 4.01 9.62 -13.13
CA LYS A 134 3.25 8.96 -12.07
C LYS A 134 3.84 7.59 -11.77
N ARG A 135 4.14 7.30 -10.50
CA ARG A 135 4.70 5.99 -10.14
C ARG A 135 4.42 5.59 -8.69
N TYR A 136 4.55 4.29 -8.44
CA TYR A 136 4.71 3.74 -7.10
C TYR A 136 6.13 4.05 -6.60
N TYR A 137 6.26 5.14 -5.83
CA TYR A 137 7.56 5.63 -5.38
C TYR A 137 7.98 4.97 -4.08
N GLN A 138 9.01 4.12 -4.13
CA GLN A 138 9.67 3.48 -2.98
C GLN A 138 8.70 3.08 -1.85
N ARG A 139 7.61 2.38 -2.21
CA ARG A 139 6.59 1.93 -1.24
C ARG A 139 7.14 0.82 -0.36
N HIS A 140 6.87 0.93 0.93
CA HIS A 140 7.13 -0.13 1.90
C HIS A 140 5.82 -0.75 2.36
N ASP A 141 5.70 -2.07 2.28
CA ASP A 141 4.48 -2.77 2.61
C ASP A 141 4.65 -3.88 3.65
N LEU A 142 3.51 -4.31 4.18
CA LEU A 142 3.34 -5.42 5.10
C LEU A 142 2.34 -6.39 4.47
N HIS A 143 2.85 -7.31 3.66
CA HIS A 143 2.05 -8.15 2.78
C HIS A 143 0.91 -8.90 3.48
N ILE A 144 1.16 -9.52 4.66
CA ILE A 144 0.14 -10.34 5.35
C ILE A 144 -1.03 -9.54 5.93
N ILE A 145 -0.95 -8.21 5.98
CA ILE A 145 -2.02 -7.31 6.42
C ILE A 145 -2.45 -6.30 5.35
N ASP A 146 -1.93 -6.43 4.12
CA ASP A 146 -2.19 -5.53 2.97
C ASP A 146 -2.04 -4.04 3.32
N THR A 147 -0.99 -3.70 4.03
CA THR A 147 -0.74 -2.32 4.50
C THR A 147 0.56 -1.79 3.92
N LYS A 148 0.50 -0.58 3.39
CA LYS A 148 1.68 0.15 2.93
C LYS A 148 1.98 1.24 3.96
N TYR A 149 2.97 0.98 4.84
CA TYR A 149 3.26 1.85 5.98
C TYR A 149 4.11 3.10 5.62
N TRP A 150 4.71 3.11 4.43
CA TRP A 150 5.41 4.25 3.86
C TRP A 150 5.10 4.36 2.38
N ASN A 151 4.23 5.29 2.01
CA ASN A 151 3.70 5.39 0.66
C ASN A 151 3.19 6.80 0.35
N ILE A 152 3.96 7.55 -0.41
CA ILE A 152 3.59 8.85 -0.97
C ILE A 152 3.51 8.80 -2.50
N SER A 153 3.21 7.63 -3.08
CA SER A 153 3.12 7.43 -4.52
C SER A 153 2.19 8.41 -5.20
N GLY A 154 2.59 8.89 -6.36
CA GLY A 154 1.82 9.89 -7.12
C GLY A 154 2.57 10.36 -8.35
N SER A 155 2.07 11.46 -8.94
CA SER A 155 2.75 12.16 -10.03
C SER A 155 3.83 13.06 -9.48
N GLY A 156 5.05 12.98 -10.04
CA GLY A 156 6.16 13.77 -9.52
C GLY A 156 7.43 13.61 -10.35
N ALA A 157 8.53 14.00 -9.74
CA ALA A 157 9.87 13.83 -10.28
C ALA A 157 10.88 13.73 -9.13
N GLY A 158 12.01 13.09 -9.41
CA GLY A 158 13.04 12.95 -8.39
C GLY A 158 14.33 12.33 -8.90
N ILE A 159 15.21 12.11 -7.95
CA ILE A 159 16.43 11.34 -8.11
C ILE A 159 16.44 10.23 -7.05
N GLU A 160 16.79 9.03 -7.45
CA GLU A 160 16.89 7.88 -6.56
C GLU A 160 18.30 7.30 -6.59
N ASN A 161 18.68 6.70 -5.46
CA ASN A 161 19.90 5.91 -5.32
C ASN A 161 21.20 6.66 -5.65
N TYR A 162 21.22 7.98 -5.46
CA TYR A 162 22.46 8.74 -5.59
C TYR A 162 23.42 8.36 -4.46
N THR A 163 24.57 7.81 -4.82
CA THR A 163 25.54 7.30 -3.87
C THR A 163 26.07 8.40 -2.94
N LEU A 164 25.91 8.21 -1.62
CA LEU A 164 26.40 9.13 -0.60
C LEU A 164 27.04 8.36 0.56
N GLY A 165 28.36 8.36 0.59
CA GLY A 165 29.11 7.63 1.62
C GLY A 165 28.81 6.12 1.59
N PRO A 166 28.44 5.48 2.72
CA PRO A 166 28.16 4.04 2.79
C PRO A 166 26.76 3.65 2.30
N GLY A 167 25.92 4.59 1.92
CA GLY A 167 24.55 4.38 1.46
C GLY A 167 24.23 5.20 0.22
N ALA A 168 22.93 5.43 0.01
CA ALA A 168 22.41 6.23 -1.09
C ALA A 168 21.32 7.16 -0.61
N ILE A 169 21.23 8.33 -1.22
CA ILE A 169 20.20 9.33 -0.98
C ILE A 169 19.21 9.33 -2.14
N SER A 170 17.93 9.48 -1.80
CA SER A 170 16.85 9.70 -2.77
C SER A 170 16.07 10.94 -2.39
N PHE A 171 15.66 11.70 -3.39
CA PHE A 171 14.82 12.89 -3.21
C PHE A 171 13.70 12.87 -4.24
N ALA A 172 12.50 13.22 -3.82
CA ALA A 172 11.37 13.38 -4.73
C ALA A 172 10.48 14.55 -4.35
N TRP A 173 9.87 15.14 -5.36
CA TRP A 173 8.73 16.04 -5.23
C TRP A 173 7.54 15.34 -5.88
N ILE A 174 6.51 15.04 -5.08
CA ILE A 174 5.35 14.25 -5.51
C ILE A 174 4.09 15.04 -5.18
N ARG A 175 3.15 15.03 -6.10
CA ARG A 175 1.80 15.50 -5.88
C ARG A 175 0.92 14.35 -5.38
N GLY A 176 0.27 14.57 -4.24
CA GLY A 176 -0.91 13.86 -3.83
C GLY A 176 -2.13 14.79 -3.84
N ASP A 177 -3.30 14.21 -3.76
CA ASP A 177 -4.54 14.96 -3.61
C ASP A 177 -5.23 14.46 -2.33
N ALA A 178 -5.58 15.40 -1.44
CA ALA A 178 -6.49 15.08 -0.36
C ALA A 178 -7.90 15.04 -0.94
N ASN A 179 -8.59 13.93 -0.70
CA ASN A 179 -9.98 13.79 -1.14
C ASN A 179 -10.83 14.89 -0.52
N ASP A 180 -11.64 15.50 -1.36
CA ASP A 180 -12.59 16.48 -0.90
C ASP A 180 -13.67 15.83 -0.03
N LEU A 181 -13.90 16.49 1.08
CA LEU A 181 -15.00 16.19 1.98
C LEU A 181 -16.10 17.26 1.93
N ASP A 182 -15.92 18.30 1.08
CA ASP A 182 -16.85 19.40 1.04
C ASP A 182 -17.40 19.70 -0.37
N TYR A 183 -18.56 19.11 -0.65
CA TYR A 183 -19.38 19.35 -1.85
C TYR A 183 -19.91 20.80 -1.98
N ARG A 184 -19.50 21.73 -1.13
CA ARG A 184 -19.92 23.14 -1.18
C ARG A 184 -19.09 23.98 -2.15
N VAL A 185 -17.98 23.45 -2.64
CA VAL A 185 -17.16 24.13 -3.66
C VAL A 185 -17.50 23.55 -5.01
N ASP A 186 -18.24 24.27 -5.87
CA ASP A 186 -18.51 23.87 -7.23
C ASP A 186 -17.22 23.62 -8.02
N GLY A 187 -17.00 22.39 -8.48
CA GLY A 187 -15.89 22.01 -9.34
C GLY A 187 -14.99 20.94 -8.72
N ASP A 188 -13.73 20.97 -9.08
CA ASP A 188 -12.69 20.09 -8.57
C ASP A 188 -12.39 20.47 -7.11
N ASN A 189 -12.83 19.63 -6.20
CA ASN A 189 -12.78 19.89 -4.76
C ASN A 189 -11.51 19.32 -4.12
N ASP A 190 -10.73 18.53 -4.85
CA ASP A 190 -9.49 17.96 -4.35
C ASP A 190 -8.48 19.05 -4.02
N VAL A 191 -7.90 19.00 -2.83
CA VAL A 191 -6.78 19.86 -2.49
C VAL A 191 -5.48 19.21 -2.89
N ASN A 192 -4.71 19.94 -3.67
CA ASN A 192 -3.37 19.52 -4.04
C ASN A 192 -2.45 19.51 -2.82
N ILE A 193 -1.83 18.38 -2.54
CA ILE A 193 -0.80 18.23 -1.51
C ILE A 193 0.54 18.03 -2.22
N ASN A 194 1.52 18.88 -1.94
CA ASN A 194 2.89 18.68 -2.41
C ASN A 194 3.69 17.98 -1.32
N TYR A 195 4.29 16.83 -1.66
CA TYR A 195 5.21 16.12 -0.79
C TYR A 195 6.64 16.34 -1.27
N LEU A 196 7.52 16.73 -0.34
CA LEU A 196 8.96 16.63 -0.52
C LEU A 196 9.44 15.44 0.32
N ASP A 197 10.02 14.46 -0.34
CA ASP A 197 10.56 13.25 0.29
C ASP A 197 12.08 13.28 0.20
N LEU A 198 12.73 12.93 1.28
CA LEU A 198 14.18 12.74 1.34
C LEU A 198 14.46 11.46 2.11
N ARG A 199 15.17 10.52 1.48
CA ARG A 199 15.55 9.23 2.08
C ARG A 199 17.04 9.00 2.00
N TYR A 200 17.56 8.30 3.01
CA TYR A 200 18.91 7.75 3.03
C TYR A 200 18.84 6.26 3.38
N ALA A 201 19.28 5.40 2.47
CA ALA A 201 19.15 3.96 2.57
C ALA A 201 20.49 3.25 2.35
N GLY A 202 20.57 1.98 2.81
CA GLY A 202 21.68 1.09 2.50
C GLY A 202 22.87 1.19 3.43
N TRP A 203 22.86 2.03 4.46
CA TRP A 203 23.88 2.01 5.49
C TRP A 203 23.77 0.73 6.32
N LYS A 204 24.92 0.05 6.47
CA LYS A 204 25.05 -1.21 7.20
C LYS A 204 25.88 -0.97 8.47
N PRO A 205 25.25 -0.63 9.62
CA PRO A 205 25.96 -0.31 10.85
C PRO A 205 26.75 -1.50 11.42
N TRP A 206 26.31 -2.74 11.11
CA TRP A 206 26.98 -4.00 11.44
C TRP A 206 26.62 -5.10 10.43
N ALA A 207 27.20 -6.27 10.56
CA ALA A 207 26.99 -7.39 9.65
C ALA A 207 25.52 -7.87 9.67
N GLY A 208 24.91 -8.02 8.50
CA GLY A 208 23.53 -8.43 8.32
C GLY A 208 22.49 -7.34 8.63
N ALA A 209 22.92 -6.13 9.03
CA ALA A 209 22.03 -5.00 9.21
C ALA A 209 21.90 -4.17 7.93
N TRP A 210 20.72 -3.60 7.72
CA TRP A 210 20.41 -2.65 6.67
C TRP A 210 19.46 -1.58 7.23
N THR A 211 19.72 -0.32 6.91
CA THR A 211 18.91 0.79 7.45
C THR A 211 18.37 1.68 6.34
N GLU A 212 17.22 2.30 6.62
CA GLU A 212 16.67 3.39 5.84
C GLU A 212 16.07 4.44 6.78
N PHE A 213 16.28 5.71 6.44
CA PHE A 213 15.74 6.86 7.17
C PHE A 213 15.15 7.84 6.17
N GLY A 214 14.03 8.46 6.50
CA GLY A 214 13.46 9.46 5.61
C GLY A 214 12.53 10.44 6.28
N ILE A 215 12.26 11.50 5.53
CA ILE A 215 11.38 12.59 5.89
C ILE A 215 10.44 12.83 4.71
N ASP A 216 9.14 12.79 4.98
CA ASP A 216 8.09 13.28 4.10
C ASP A 216 7.59 14.61 4.63
N TYR A 217 7.70 15.67 3.86
CA TYR A 217 7.18 16.99 4.19
C TYR A 217 5.98 17.28 3.29
N ALA A 218 4.78 17.30 3.86
CA ALA A 218 3.53 17.54 3.16
C ALA A 218 3.13 19.00 3.27
N MET A 219 2.83 19.62 2.13
CA MET A 219 2.43 21.01 2.00
C MET A 219 1.06 21.09 1.31
N PRO A 220 -0.04 21.26 2.05
CA PRO A 220 -1.33 21.59 1.48
C PRO A 220 -1.26 22.86 0.64
N ASN A 221 -1.88 22.85 -0.52
CA ASN A 221 -1.89 23.98 -1.44
C ASN A 221 -3.32 24.26 -1.93
N PRO A 222 -4.23 24.69 -1.03
CA PRO A 222 -5.59 25.03 -1.40
C PRO A 222 -5.62 26.28 -2.29
N THR A 223 -6.56 26.33 -3.23
CA THR A 223 -6.83 27.50 -4.06
C THR A 223 -7.39 28.66 -3.22
N ASP A 224 -7.33 29.89 -3.73
CA ASP A 224 -7.91 31.04 -3.03
C ASP A 224 -9.42 30.88 -2.81
N LYS A 225 -10.14 30.24 -3.76
CA LYS A 225 -11.56 29.94 -3.62
C LYS A 225 -11.82 28.92 -2.50
N GLN A 226 -10.98 27.90 -2.36
CA GLN A 226 -11.08 26.91 -1.27
C GLN A 226 -10.84 27.58 0.08
N LYS A 227 -9.85 28.47 0.20
CA LYS A 227 -9.57 29.22 1.45
C LYS A 227 -10.73 30.09 1.91
N GLU A 228 -11.58 30.60 1.01
CA GLU A 228 -12.78 31.39 1.37
C GLU A 228 -13.80 30.59 2.18
N TYR A 229 -13.76 29.25 2.10
CA TYR A 229 -14.65 28.37 2.88
C TYR A 229 -14.12 28.09 4.30
N GLY A 230 -12.92 28.56 4.63
CA GLY A 230 -12.35 28.47 5.99
C GLY A 230 -12.03 27.03 6.43
N GLY A 231 -11.96 26.82 7.68
CA GLY A 231 -11.63 25.65 8.49
C GLY A 231 -11.16 24.34 7.85
N LEU A 232 -11.83 23.86 6.81
CA LEU A 232 -11.47 22.66 6.06
C LEU A 232 -10.16 22.77 5.28
N TYR A 233 -9.86 23.99 4.81
CA TYR A 233 -8.73 24.25 3.92
C TYR A 233 -7.59 25.02 4.63
N GLU A 234 -7.61 25.04 5.95
CA GLU A 234 -6.63 25.75 6.79
C GLU A 234 -5.64 24.80 7.47
N ALA A 235 -5.43 23.62 6.90
CA ALA A 235 -4.46 22.67 7.44
C ALA A 235 -3.02 23.12 7.23
N ASP A 236 -2.21 23.01 8.28
CA ASP A 236 -0.79 23.35 8.30
C ASP A 236 0.06 22.31 7.57
N ASN A 237 1.28 22.69 7.17
CA ASN A 237 2.25 21.74 6.65
C ASN A 237 2.58 20.66 7.70
N GLY A 238 2.66 19.40 7.24
CA GLY A 238 2.93 18.24 8.09
C GLY A 238 4.27 17.58 7.79
N VAL A 239 4.77 16.84 8.76
CA VAL A 239 6.00 16.04 8.64
C VAL A 239 5.73 14.61 9.07
N MET A 240 6.23 13.64 8.30
CA MET A 240 6.40 12.26 8.74
C MET A 240 7.87 11.89 8.71
N LEU A 241 8.36 11.34 9.80
CA LEU A 241 9.71 10.79 9.94
C LEU A 241 9.60 9.27 9.99
N THR A 242 10.40 8.59 9.18
CA THR A 242 10.50 7.12 9.19
C THR A 242 11.95 6.72 9.39
N GLY A 243 12.18 5.80 10.31
CA GLY A 243 13.47 5.12 10.47
C GLY A 243 13.26 3.63 10.56
N GLU A 244 14.01 2.86 9.78
CA GLU A 244 13.93 1.40 9.83
C GLU A 244 15.30 0.74 9.85
N ILE A 245 15.34 -0.40 10.53
CA ILE A 245 16.47 -1.30 10.52
C ILE A 245 16.00 -2.72 10.29
N SER A 246 16.55 -3.37 9.30
CA SER A 246 16.38 -4.79 9.03
C SER A 246 17.64 -5.54 9.44
N GLN A 247 17.48 -6.69 10.07
CA GLN A 247 18.57 -7.58 10.49
C GLN A 247 18.34 -8.98 9.94
N ASP A 248 19.36 -9.54 9.30
CA ASP A 248 19.36 -10.96 8.96
C ASP A 248 19.28 -11.80 10.23
N MET A 249 18.31 -12.72 10.30
CA MET A 249 18.01 -13.49 11.49
C MET A 249 17.55 -14.90 11.15
N LEU A 250 18.22 -15.93 11.66
CA LEU A 250 17.84 -17.35 11.52
C LEU A 250 17.57 -17.79 10.07
N GLY A 251 18.34 -17.27 9.12
CA GLY A 251 18.13 -17.56 7.69
C GLY A 251 17.03 -16.77 6.99
N GLY A 252 16.35 -15.90 7.70
CA GLY A 252 15.42 -14.90 7.21
C GLY A 252 15.80 -13.50 7.67
N TYR A 253 14.80 -12.68 8.00
CA TYR A 253 15.03 -11.32 8.51
C TYR A 253 14.02 -10.92 9.57
N ASN A 254 14.42 -9.94 10.38
CA ASN A 254 13.51 -9.16 11.23
C ASN A 254 13.75 -7.67 10.97
N LYS A 255 12.68 -6.88 10.88
CA LYS A 255 12.69 -5.44 10.64
C LYS A 255 11.97 -4.72 11.77
N LEU A 256 12.57 -3.66 12.28
CA LEU A 256 11.96 -2.70 13.17
C LEU A 256 11.79 -1.37 12.43
N VAL A 257 10.59 -0.80 12.49
CA VAL A 257 10.26 0.51 11.95
C VAL A 257 9.77 1.41 13.06
N LEU A 258 10.27 2.63 13.09
CA LEU A 258 9.83 3.70 13.99
C LEU A 258 9.35 4.87 13.13
N GLN A 259 8.14 5.35 13.41
CA GLN A 259 7.58 6.50 12.70
C GLN A 259 7.04 7.54 13.69
N TYR A 260 7.20 8.79 13.31
CA TYR A 260 6.58 9.95 13.90
C TYR A 260 5.89 10.74 12.80
N ALA A 261 4.70 11.24 13.07
CA ALA A 261 4.02 12.16 12.15
C ALA A 261 3.27 13.25 12.92
N ASN A 262 3.06 14.37 12.28
CA ASN A 262 2.26 15.46 12.84
C ASN A 262 1.28 16.03 11.82
N LYS A 263 0.39 16.89 12.28
CA LYS A 263 -0.62 17.55 11.45
C LYS A 263 -1.46 16.50 10.71
N GLY A 264 -1.84 16.79 9.47
CA GLY A 264 -2.64 15.86 8.65
C GLY A 264 -2.01 14.50 8.36
N LEU A 265 -0.75 14.28 8.71
CA LEU A 265 -0.09 12.97 8.58
C LEU A 265 -0.23 12.09 9.84
N ALA A 266 -0.63 12.67 11.00
CA ALA A 266 -0.64 11.96 12.28
C ALA A 266 -1.58 10.77 12.33
N GLN A 267 -2.75 10.85 11.69
CA GLN A 267 -3.75 9.77 11.67
C GLN A 267 -3.22 8.47 11.06
N ASN A 268 -2.24 8.55 10.12
CA ASN A 268 -1.61 7.36 9.54
C ASN A 268 -1.05 6.40 10.61
N MET A 269 -0.66 6.93 11.77
CA MET A 269 -0.01 6.15 12.82
C MET A 269 -0.95 5.15 13.51
N VAL A 270 -2.25 5.40 13.47
CA VAL A 270 -3.30 4.53 14.08
C VAL A 270 -4.25 3.93 13.06
N SER A 271 -4.37 4.51 11.85
CA SER A 271 -5.20 3.97 10.77
C SER A 271 -4.49 2.93 9.91
N GLN A 272 -3.21 2.64 10.17
CA GLN A 272 -2.34 1.81 9.32
C GLN A 272 -2.06 2.43 7.94
N GLY A 273 -2.21 3.75 7.79
CA GLY A 273 -1.92 4.48 6.55
C GLY A 273 -0.42 4.63 6.26
N GLY A 274 -0.09 5.06 5.06
CA GLY A 274 1.28 5.14 4.56
C GLY A 274 1.85 6.54 4.34
N GLY A 275 1.05 7.60 4.50
CA GLY A 275 1.50 8.98 4.25
C GLY A 275 0.45 9.86 3.57
N TRP A 276 -0.81 9.43 3.51
CA TRP A 276 -1.89 10.29 3.05
C TRP A 276 -2.14 11.43 4.05
N TYR A 277 -2.57 12.60 3.55
CA TYR A 277 -2.72 13.82 4.32
C TYR A 277 -4.19 14.12 4.59
N ASP A 278 -4.57 14.30 5.86
CA ASP A 278 -5.88 14.80 6.26
C ASP A 278 -5.88 16.33 6.23
N MET A 279 -6.86 16.93 5.55
CA MET A 279 -6.94 18.36 5.27
C MET A 279 -7.68 19.19 6.32
N TRP A 280 -8.31 18.57 7.30
CA TRP A 280 -9.12 19.30 8.26
C TRP A 280 -8.25 20.14 9.22
N ASN A 281 -8.68 21.37 9.53
CA ASN A 281 -7.97 22.27 10.44
C ASN A 281 -7.81 21.75 11.87
N TYR A 282 -8.68 20.82 12.31
CA TYR A 282 -8.56 20.19 13.63
C TYR A 282 -7.28 19.36 13.77
N VAL A 283 -6.65 18.94 12.67
CA VAL A 283 -5.39 18.18 12.71
C VAL A 283 -4.16 19.08 12.94
N ASN A 284 -4.33 20.40 13.04
CA ASN A 284 -3.20 21.31 13.19
C ASN A 284 -2.41 21.12 14.50
N ASP A 285 -2.98 20.51 15.51
CA ASP A 285 -2.30 20.11 16.74
C ASP A 285 -1.97 18.61 16.80
N ALA A 286 -2.39 17.84 15.78
CA ALA A 286 -2.26 16.40 15.78
C ALA A 286 -0.79 15.94 15.77
N THR A 287 -0.55 14.88 16.55
CA THR A 287 0.74 14.16 16.59
C THR A 287 0.52 12.67 16.70
N GLY A 288 1.41 11.89 16.11
CA GLY A 288 1.31 10.43 16.14
C GLY A 288 2.66 9.72 16.09
N TYR A 289 2.66 8.50 16.62
CA TYR A 289 3.81 7.60 16.66
C TYR A 289 3.39 6.20 16.27
N ARG A 290 4.25 5.49 15.55
CA ARG A 290 4.04 4.10 15.21
C ARG A 290 5.32 3.29 15.35
N VAL A 291 5.19 2.10 15.90
CA VAL A 291 6.24 1.09 15.95
C VAL A 291 5.73 -0.14 15.21
N ILE A 292 6.51 -0.62 14.25
CA ILE A 292 6.22 -1.86 13.53
C ILE A 292 7.40 -2.80 13.74
N ASN A 293 7.11 -4.05 14.07
CA ASN A 293 8.07 -5.14 14.00
C ASN A 293 7.53 -6.23 13.07
N THR A 294 8.30 -6.57 12.07
CA THR A 294 7.93 -7.58 11.07
C THR A 294 9.13 -8.43 10.69
N GLY A 295 8.88 -9.66 10.32
CA GLY A 295 9.94 -10.55 9.88
C GLY A 295 9.42 -11.82 9.25
N LEU A 296 10.24 -12.43 8.42
CA LEU A 296 10.02 -13.74 7.81
C LEU A 296 11.19 -14.65 8.18
N ILE A 297 10.90 -15.73 8.88
CA ILE A 297 11.91 -16.64 9.42
C ILE A 297 11.59 -18.06 8.96
N PRO A 298 12.48 -18.72 8.20
CA PRO A 298 12.42 -20.15 7.94
C PRO A 298 12.86 -20.90 9.21
N ILE A 299 11.89 -21.41 9.97
CA ILE A 299 12.15 -22.12 11.24
C ILE A 299 12.76 -23.50 10.97
N THR A 300 12.30 -24.16 9.89
CA THR A 300 12.86 -25.41 9.34
C THR A 300 12.83 -25.36 7.82
N ASP A 301 13.42 -26.35 7.15
CA ASP A 301 13.38 -26.47 5.68
C ASP A 301 11.94 -26.54 5.11
N LYS A 302 10.96 -26.86 5.94
CA LYS A 302 9.55 -27.02 5.54
C LYS A 302 8.59 -26.04 6.22
N PHE A 303 9.04 -25.31 7.23
CA PHE A 303 8.17 -24.42 8.00
C PHE A 303 8.76 -23.03 8.08
N SER A 304 8.03 -22.06 7.54
CA SER A 304 8.33 -20.63 7.61
C SER A 304 7.26 -19.90 8.39
N PHE A 305 7.67 -18.84 9.08
CA PHE A 305 6.79 -17.99 9.88
C PHE A 305 7.02 -16.51 9.55
N ASN A 306 5.95 -15.80 9.26
CA ASN A 306 5.93 -14.35 9.09
C ASN A 306 5.08 -13.72 10.19
N HIS A 307 5.49 -12.56 10.69
CA HIS A 307 4.73 -11.79 11.67
C HIS A 307 4.73 -10.31 11.38
N VAL A 308 3.70 -9.64 11.83
CA VAL A 308 3.57 -8.18 11.88
C VAL A 308 2.98 -7.79 13.23
N LEU A 309 3.74 -7.03 14.01
CA LEU A 309 3.29 -6.34 15.20
C LEU A 309 3.25 -4.85 14.89
N THR A 310 2.13 -4.20 15.12
CA THR A 310 1.98 -2.75 15.01
C THR A 310 1.47 -2.19 16.34
N TRP A 311 2.17 -1.20 16.85
CA TRP A 311 1.68 -0.33 17.91
C TRP A 311 1.60 1.10 17.37
N GLY A 312 0.43 1.75 17.52
CA GLY A 312 0.18 3.11 17.09
C GLY A 312 -0.41 3.95 18.21
N SER A 313 -0.08 5.24 18.20
CA SER A 313 -0.59 6.23 19.13
C SER A 313 -0.71 7.55 18.41
N ALA A 314 -1.87 8.20 18.48
CA ALA A 314 -2.06 9.52 17.92
C ALA A 314 -3.00 10.36 18.80
N ASP A 315 -2.77 11.65 18.83
CA ASP A 315 -3.52 12.62 19.61
C ASP A 315 -4.05 13.70 18.64
N ASP A 316 -5.24 14.26 18.94
CA ASP A 316 -5.90 15.37 18.22
C ASP A 316 -6.12 15.11 16.72
N ILE A 317 -6.43 13.86 16.36
CA ILE A 317 -6.54 13.43 14.94
C ILE A 317 -7.91 13.66 14.29
N THR A 318 -8.94 13.96 15.05
CA THR A 318 -10.27 14.33 14.52
C THR A 318 -10.89 15.45 15.39
N ALA A 319 -11.92 16.10 14.86
CA ALA A 319 -12.66 17.12 15.61
C ALA A 319 -13.23 16.63 16.97
N THR A 320 -13.38 15.33 17.14
CA THR A 320 -14.02 14.72 18.31
C THR A 320 -13.14 13.73 19.08
N THR A 321 -12.02 13.30 18.51
CA THR A 321 -11.14 12.29 19.11
C THR A 321 -9.85 12.94 19.61
N ASP A 322 -9.74 13.04 20.94
CA ASP A 322 -8.54 13.52 21.65
C ASP A 322 -7.37 12.54 21.48
N LYS A 323 -7.63 11.22 21.66
CA LYS A 323 -6.59 10.20 21.62
C LYS A 323 -7.02 8.93 20.92
N SER A 324 -6.13 8.36 20.12
CA SER A 324 -6.28 7.01 19.56
C SER A 324 -5.05 6.15 19.87
N ARG A 325 -5.28 4.90 20.20
CA ARG A 325 -4.25 3.91 20.52
C ARG A 325 -4.60 2.60 19.82
N LEU A 326 -3.63 2.04 19.11
CA LEU A 326 -3.76 0.77 18.39
C LEU A 326 -2.66 -0.20 18.82
N LEU A 327 -3.02 -1.46 19.02
CA LEU A 327 -2.11 -2.59 19.05
C LEU A 327 -2.68 -3.68 18.15
N SER A 328 -1.88 -4.19 17.23
CA SER A 328 -2.24 -5.28 16.34
C SER A 328 -1.09 -6.26 16.22
N LEU A 329 -1.40 -7.54 16.22
CA LEU A 329 -0.44 -8.62 16.00
C LEU A 329 -1.04 -9.64 15.04
N VAL A 330 -0.33 -9.92 13.96
CA VAL A 330 -0.67 -10.97 12.98
C VAL A 330 0.51 -11.90 12.80
N GLY A 331 0.26 -13.19 12.85
CA GLY A 331 1.24 -14.24 12.58
C GLY A 331 0.72 -15.21 11.53
N ARG A 332 1.54 -15.52 10.51
CA ARG A 332 1.23 -16.51 9.47
C ARG A 332 2.33 -17.55 9.41
N GLY A 333 1.96 -18.78 9.69
CA GLY A 333 2.80 -19.96 9.51
C GLY A 333 2.48 -20.68 8.22
N GLN A 334 3.51 -21.24 7.57
CA GLN A 334 3.35 -22.03 6.35
C GLN A 334 4.18 -23.29 6.48
N TYR A 335 3.51 -24.46 6.36
CA TYR A 335 4.15 -25.76 6.34
C TYR A 335 4.04 -26.39 4.96
N GLN A 336 5.17 -26.80 4.41
CA GLN A 336 5.29 -27.34 3.07
C GLN A 336 5.24 -28.86 3.08
N PHE A 337 4.21 -29.44 2.43
CA PHE A 337 4.11 -30.89 2.25
C PHE A 337 4.94 -31.37 1.06
N THR A 338 4.83 -30.65 -0.05
CA THR A 338 5.56 -30.89 -1.30
C THR A 338 6.05 -29.57 -1.88
N GLN A 339 6.73 -29.61 -3.01
CA GLN A 339 7.14 -28.41 -3.72
C GLN A 339 5.96 -27.45 -4.03
N TYR A 340 4.76 -27.99 -4.23
CA TYR A 340 3.58 -27.23 -4.68
C TYR A 340 2.47 -27.11 -3.64
N VAL A 341 2.43 -28.01 -2.64
CA VAL A 341 1.32 -28.10 -1.68
C VAL A 341 1.78 -27.67 -0.30
N ARG A 342 1.04 -26.74 0.28
CA ARG A 342 1.34 -26.19 1.60
C ARG A 342 0.09 -26.03 2.47
N LEU A 343 0.27 -26.14 3.79
CA LEU A 343 -0.71 -25.76 4.79
C LEU A 343 -0.34 -24.37 5.30
N ILE A 344 -1.32 -23.47 5.37
CA ILE A 344 -1.14 -22.10 5.84
C ILE A 344 -2.05 -21.89 7.04
N GLY A 345 -1.51 -21.35 8.12
CA GLY A 345 -2.27 -20.88 9.28
C GLY A 345 -2.01 -19.41 9.52
N GLU A 346 -3.04 -18.63 9.75
CA GLU A 346 -2.91 -17.23 10.13
C GLU A 346 -3.74 -16.92 11.36
N VAL A 347 -3.14 -16.22 12.32
CA VAL A 347 -3.81 -15.72 13.52
C VAL A 347 -3.57 -14.23 13.61
N GLY A 348 -4.63 -13.47 13.79
CA GLY A 348 -4.58 -12.03 14.01
C GLY A 348 -5.38 -11.62 15.22
N GLY A 349 -4.90 -10.58 15.91
CA GLY A 349 -5.62 -9.96 17.01
C GLY A 349 -5.32 -8.46 17.06
N PHE A 350 -6.30 -7.65 17.41
CA PHE A 350 -6.10 -6.23 17.65
C PHE A 350 -6.89 -5.72 18.83
N TRP A 351 -6.40 -4.61 19.36
CA TRP A 351 -7.09 -3.77 20.31
C TRP A 351 -6.90 -2.31 19.91
N GLN A 352 -8.00 -1.56 19.90
CA GLN A 352 -8.01 -0.12 19.65
C GLN A 352 -8.82 0.58 20.71
N LYS A 353 -8.37 1.77 21.11
CA LYS A 353 -9.07 2.65 22.02
C LYS A 353 -9.02 4.06 21.50
N ASP A 354 -10.18 4.65 21.29
CA ASP A 354 -10.35 6.06 20.97
C ASP A 354 -10.97 6.77 22.18
N THR A 355 -10.35 7.85 22.62
CA THR A 355 -10.86 8.70 23.71
C THR A 355 -11.36 9.98 23.08
N TYR A 356 -12.65 10.25 23.23
CA TYR A 356 -13.27 11.45 22.71
C TYR A 356 -13.02 12.67 23.59
N ASN A 357 -13.16 13.89 23.02
CA ASN A 357 -12.97 15.16 23.73
C ASN A 357 -13.87 15.34 24.97
N ASN A 358 -14.99 14.63 25.04
CA ASN A 358 -15.87 14.58 26.22
C ASN A 358 -15.41 13.60 27.30
N GLY A 359 -14.27 12.94 27.12
CA GLY A 359 -13.73 11.95 28.03
C GLY A 359 -14.32 10.54 27.88
N THR A 360 -15.20 10.31 26.92
CA THR A 360 -15.77 8.97 26.67
C THR A 360 -14.76 8.11 25.89
N ASP A 361 -14.59 6.87 26.30
CA ASP A 361 -13.77 5.87 25.60
C ASP A 361 -14.63 5.01 24.68
N TYR A 362 -14.21 4.88 23.43
CA TYR A 362 -14.67 3.86 22.50
C TYR A 362 -13.57 2.81 22.35
N LYS A 363 -13.92 1.55 22.57
CA LYS A 363 -12.96 0.43 22.47
C LYS A 363 -13.44 -0.55 21.43
N GLN A 364 -12.50 -1.07 20.66
CA GLN A 364 -12.72 -2.14 19.70
C GLN A 364 -11.60 -3.17 19.83
N SER A 365 -11.93 -4.43 19.78
CA SER A 365 -10.97 -5.53 19.73
C SER A 365 -11.56 -6.70 18.97
N GLY A 366 -10.71 -7.51 18.38
CA GLY A 366 -11.15 -8.70 17.70
C GLY A 366 -10.01 -9.64 17.37
N GLU A 367 -10.39 -10.85 17.00
CA GLU A 367 -9.49 -11.92 16.63
C GLU A 367 -9.91 -12.56 15.31
N LYS A 368 -8.91 -13.11 14.62
CA LYS A 368 -9.10 -13.92 13.43
C LYS A 368 -8.24 -15.18 13.48
N TYR A 369 -8.82 -16.29 13.08
CA TYR A 369 -8.15 -17.58 12.94
C TYR A 369 -8.44 -18.12 11.55
N THR A 370 -7.41 -18.39 10.75
CA THR A 370 -7.58 -18.91 9.39
C THR A 370 -6.69 -20.12 9.19
N ILE A 371 -7.24 -21.13 8.54
CA ILE A 371 -6.50 -22.25 7.99
C ILE A 371 -6.75 -22.33 6.48
N ALA A 372 -5.71 -22.60 5.70
CA ALA A 372 -5.83 -22.74 4.26
C ALA A 372 -4.92 -23.85 3.73
N LEU A 373 -5.40 -24.55 2.70
CA LEU A 373 -4.58 -25.41 1.85
C LEU A 373 -4.22 -24.62 0.59
N GLY A 374 -2.92 -24.40 0.37
CA GLY A 374 -2.41 -23.66 -0.77
C GLY A 374 -1.73 -24.56 -1.82
N LEU A 375 -1.94 -24.21 -3.08
CA LEU A 375 -1.23 -24.74 -4.23
C LEU A 375 -0.44 -23.58 -4.86
N ALA A 376 0.90 -23.65 -4.88
CA ALA A 376 1.75 -22.58 -5.37
C ALA A 376 2.85 -23.12 -6.30
N ASP A 377 3.48 -22.23 -7.04
CA ASP A 377 4.53 -22.54 -8.01
C ASP A 377 5.86 -22.96 -7.38
N GLY A 378 6.06 -22.71 -6.08
CA GLY A 378 7.29 -23.01 -5.38
C GLY A 378 7.15 -23.14 -3.86
N PRO A 379 8.25 -23.50 -3.18
CA PRO A 379 8.24 -23.77 -1.75
C PRO A 379 8.29 -22.53 -0.86
N GLU A 380 8.73 -21.42 -1.39
CA GLU A 380 9.00 -20.25 -0.59
C GLU A 380 7.72 -19.57 -0.08
N PHE A 381 7.80 -18.87 1.02
CA PHE A 381 6.65 -18.21 1.63
C PHE A 381 5.92 -17.26 0.66
N MET A 382 6.68 -16.56 -0.18
CA MET A 382 6.18 -15.59 -1.15
C MET A 382 6.00 -16.15 -2.55
N SER A 383 6.16 -17.49 -2.78
CA SER A 383 5.94 -18.10 -4.11
C SER A 383 4.52 -17.89 -4.61
N ARG A 384 4.40 -17.37 -5.82
CA ARG A 384 3.15 -17.11 -6.55
C ARG A 384 3.35 -17.47 -8.04
N PRO A 385 2.29 -17.91 -8.73
CA PRO A 385 0.87 -17.94 -8.35
C PRO A 385 0.53 -18.91 -7.22
N GLU A 386 -0.50 -18.57 -6.45
CA GLU A 386 -1.03 -19.43 -5.40
C GLU A 386 -2.55 -19.47 -5.45
N LEU A 387 -3.12 -20.67 -5.42
CA LEU A 387 -4.55 -20.95 -5.23
C LEU A 387 -4.74 -21.53 -3.83
N ARG A 388 -5.67 -21.00 -3.04
CA ARG A 388 -5.94 -21.41 -1.66
C ARG A 388 -7.41 -21.74 -1.45
N VAL A 389 -7.69 -22.84 -0.76
CA VAL A 389 -8.99 -23.10 -0.14
C VAL A 389 -8.84 -22.80 1.34
N PHE A 390 -9.74 -22.02 1.91
CA PHE A 390 -9.61 -21.52 3.29
C PHE A 390 -10.89 -21.68 4.10
N ALA A 391 -10.71 -21.70 5.42
CA ALA A 391 -11.73 -21.46 6.43
C ALA A 391 -11.18 -20.43 7.42
N SER A 392 -11.96 -19.38 7.68
CA SER A 392 -11.61 -18.29 8.61
C SER A 392 -12.72 -18.08 9.62
N TYR A 393 -12.34 -17.86 10.87
CA TYR A 393 -13.23 -17.41 11.93
C TYR A 393 -12.85 -15.97 12.30
N LEU A 394 -13.83 -15.08 12.29
CA LEU A 394 -13.73 -13.68 12.70
C LEU A 394 -14.57 -13.47 13.96
N ASN A 395 -14.06 -12.70 14.91
CA ASN A 395 -14.74 -12.39 16.15
C ASN A 395 -14.51 -10.94 16.60
N ASP A 396 -15.58 -10.16 16.77
CA ASP A 396 -15.60 -8.86 17.46
C ASP A 396 -15.76 -9.10 18.97
N SER A 397 -14.64 -9.06 19.68
CA SER A 397 -14.60 -9.43 21.10
C SER A 397 -14.91 -8.30 22.08
N GLN A 398 -15.14 -7.06 21.61
CA GLN A 398 -15.32 -5.90 22.47
C GLN A 398 -16.70 -5.23 22.31
N ASN A 399 -17.08 -4.87 21.11
CA ASN A 399 -18.30 -4.10 20.88
C ASN A 399 -19.51 -4.97 20.58
N GLY A 400 -19.30 -6.18 20.11
CA GLY A 400 -20.31 -7.07 19.59
C GLY A 400 -21.12 -6.46 18.42
N LYS A 401 -21.37 -7.26 17.41
CA LYS A 401 -22.20 -6.87 16.25
C LYS A 401 -21.56 -5.81 15.34
N SER A 402 -20.25 -5.89 15.05
CA SER A 402 -19.62 -5.12 13.97
C SER A 402 -19.47 -5.90 12.67
N LEU A 403 -19.89 -7.17 12.67
CA LEU A 403 -19.94 -8.04 11.50
C LEU A 403 -21.38 -8.12 10.94
N GLN A 404 -21.52 -8.59 9.70
CA GLN A 404 -22.83 -8.75 9.03
C GLN A 404 -23.68 -7.48 9.12
N ASP A 405 -23.14 -6.36 8.65
CA ASP A 405 -23.81 -5.04 8.70
C ASP A 405 -24.29 -4.64 10.11
N GLY A 406 -23.54 -5.04 11.14
CA GLY A 406 -23.86 -4.70 12.51
C GLY A 406 -24.85 -5.65 13.21
N THR A 407 -25.02 -6.85 12.71
CA THR A 407 -25.96 -7.83 13.28
C THR A 407 -25.28 -9.00 14.01
N ALA A 408 -24.01 -9.30 13.71
CA ALA A 408 -23.26 -10.40 14.30
C ALA A 408 -21.99 -9.93 15.02
N ASP A 409 -21.54 -10.67 16.01
CA ASP A 409 -20.30 -10.51 16.75
C ASP A 409 -19.22 -11.51 16.30
N ASP A 410 -19.62 -12.61 15.66
CA ASP A 410 -18.69 -13.56 15.05
C ASP A 410 -19.24 -14.13 13.73
N THR A 411 -18.35 -14.67 12.90
CA THR A 411 -18.74 -15.38 11.69
C THR A 411 -17.63 -16.33 11.21
N TRP A 412 -18.04 -17.37 10.50
CA TRP A 412 -17.15 -18.23 9.73
C TRP A 412 -17.21 -17.86 8.24
N ASN A 413 -16.05 -17.67 7.63
CA ASN A 413 -15.89 -17.58 6.18
C ASN A 413 -15.29 -18.86 5.62
N PHE A 414 -15.77 -19.28 4.45
CA PHE A 414 -15.23 -20.38 3.66
C PHE A 414 -15.09 -19.94 2.21
N GLY A 415 -14.00 -20.29 1.58
CA GLY A 415 -13.84 -19.88 0.20
C GLY A 415 -12.57 -20.36 -0.49
N VAL A 416 -12.41 -19.85 -1.70
CA VAL A 416 -11.25 -20.06 -2.55
C VAL A 416 -10.69 -18.70 -2.94
N GLN A 417 -9.37 -18.52 -2.80
CA GLN A 417 -8.66 -17.31 -3.20
C GLN A 417 -7.54 -17.66 -4.16
N VAL A 418 -7.29 -16.79 -5.13
CA VAL A 418 -6.11 -16.80 -5.98
C VAL A 418 -5.31 -15.51 -5.75
N GLU A 419 -3.99 -15.64 -5.76
CA GLU A 419 -3.08 -14.51 -5.77
C GLU A 419 -1.89 -14.82 -6.66
N ALA A 420 -1.54 -13.91 -7.55
CA ALA A 420 -0.42 -14.07 -8.44
C ALA A 420 0.32 -12.75 -8.68
N TRP A 421 1.62 -12.89 -8.93
CA TRP A 421 2.46 -11.87 -9.54
C TRP A 421 3.48 -12.54 -10.46
N TRP A 422 3.94 -11.83 -11.48
CA TRP A 422 4.87 -12.32 -12.47
C TRP A 422 5.76 -11.20 -13.02
#